data_f81639d45493ee12dfa6b0b2bfef568a
#
_entry.id   f81639d45493ee12dfa6b0b2bfef568a
#
_cell.length_a   1.000
_cell.length_b   1.000
_cell.length_c   1.000
_cell.angle_alpha   90.00
_cell.angle_beta   90.00
_cell.angle_gamma   90.00
#
_symmetry.space_group_name_H-M   'P 1'
#
loop_
_entity.id
_entity.type
_entity.pdbx_description
1 polymer ?
#
loop_
_entity_poly.entity_id
_entity_poly.type
_entity_poly.pdbx_seq_one_letter_code
_entity_poly.pdbx_strand_id
1 'polypeptide(L)'
;MEEDFKLVANFDMKLIFDFFSGMKRQGPGGDEETKLALSFIKGLSKDSKIVDIGCGTGTQTLVLAQNTESKIIASDISPEMIEGVKAKIDQYHLEGKVETQIASMDNLPFKEKELDLMWAESSIFIIGFKKGLTEWRKYLKDNGMIAVSEASWFTNERPSEIEDYWMANYPEMDTIPANIRIMQDAGYTPMAHFILPDRCWTANFYIHMAKRIEEYASLYKGNKAVEEFLERQTEEIEMYSKYKEFFGYVFYIGKKK
;
A
#
# COMPACT_ATOMS: atom_id res chain seq x y z
N MET A 1 18.78 3.59 8.07
CA MET A 1 17.52 3.14 8.75
C MET A 1 17.20 3.89 10.03
N GLU A 2 18.14 4.13 10.96
CA GLU A 2 17.84 4.93 12.16
C GLU A 2 17.86 6.45 11.93
N GLU A 3 18.53 6.96 10.91
CA GLU A 3 18.58 8.40 10.61
C GLU A 3 17.41 8.90 9.76
N ASP A 4 16.87 8.07 8.85
CA ASP A 4 15.75 8.45 7.99
C ASP A 4 14.43 8.49 8.77
N PHE A 5 14.27 7.61 9.76
CA PHE A 5 13.18 7.72 10.74
C PHE A 5 13.33 8.94 11.68
N LYS A 6 14.53 9.46 11.89
CA LYS A 6 14.75 10.66 12.72
C LYS A 6 14.26 11.95 12.06
N LEU A 7 14.18 12.01 10.74
CA LEU A 7 13.59 13.17 10.04
C LEU A 7 12.08 13.22 10.19
N VAL A 8 11.43 12.06 10.36
CA VAL A 8 10.00 11.95 10.70
C VAL A 8 9.79 12.08 12.23
N ALA A 9 10.80 11.81 13.06
CA ALA A 9 10.71 11.81 14.53
C ALA A 9 10.41 13.17 15.16
N ASN A 10 10.55 14.27 14.44
CA ASN A 10 10.14 15.61 14.88
C ASN A 10 8.77 16.04 14.30
N PHE A 11 8.13 15.20 13.49
CA PHE A 11 6.82 15.43 12.94
C PHE A 11 5.81 14.61 13.73
N ASP A 12 4.73 15.22 14.17
CA ASP A 12 3.67 14.49 14.86
C ASP A 12 3.02 13.48 13.89
N MET A 13 3.25 12.19 14.12
CA MET A 13 2.68 11.09 13.32
C MET A 13 1.17 11.22 13.18
N LYS A 14 0.50 11.81 14.17
CA LYS A 14 -0.93 12.10 14.10
C LYS A 14 -1.27 13.07 12.96
N LEU A 15 -0.43 14.08 12.72
CA LEU A 15 -0.63 15.00 11.58
C LEU A 15 -0.47 14.30 10.23
N ILE A 16 0.47 13.35 10.12
CA ILE A 16 0.63 12.54 8.91
C ILE A 16 -0.61 11.68 8.67
N PHE A 17 -1.07 10.97 9.69
CA PHE A 17 -2.29 10.16 9.58
C PHE A 17 -3.52 11.01 9.25
N ASP A 18 -3.67 12.18 9.88
CA ASP A 18 -4.76 13.11 9.58
C ASP A 18 -4.66 13.64 8.13
N PHE A 19 -3.47 13.99 7.68
CA PHE A 19 -3.26 14.41 6.29
C PHE A 19 -3.75 13.35 5.30
N PHE A 20 -3.31 12.11 5.43
CA PHE A 20 -3.66 11.03 4.52
C PHE A 20 -5.10 10.52 4.72
N SER A 21 -5.64 10.46 5.94
CA SER A 21 -7.01 9.98 6.20
C SER A 21 -8.08 10.84 5.55
N GLY A 22 -7.79 12.13 5.34
CA GLY A 22 -8.66 13.05 4.60
C GLY A 22 -8.74 12.78 3.09
N MET A 23 -7.97 11.82 2.56
CA MET A 23 -7.97 11.48 1.15
C MET A 23 -8.77 10.20 0.88
N LYS A 24 -9.31 10.06 -0.34
CA LYS A 24 -10.03 8.85 -0.74
C LYS A 24 -9.14 7.61 -0.72
N ARG A 25 -7.88 7.72 -1.17
CA ARG A 25 -6.82 6.71 -1.10
C ARG A 25 -5.57 7.30 -0.48
N GLN A 26 -4.82 6.51 0.25
CA GLN A 26 -3.60 6.91 0.93
C GLN A 26 -2.33 6.60 0.11
N GLY A 27 -2.51 6.07 -1.09
CA GLY A 27 -1.45 5.76 -2.05
C GLY A 27 -2.01 5.53 -3.45
N PRO A 28 -1.13 5.42 -4.47
CA PRO A 28 -1.54 5.15 -5.84
C PRO A 28 -2.28 3.82 -5.97
N GLY A 29 -3.43 3.83 -6.65
CA GLY A 29 -4.24 2.65 -6.85
C GLY A 29 -5.57 2.96 -7.54
N GLY A 30 -6.37 1.92 -7.79
CA GLY A 30 -7.67 2.07 -8.45
C GLY A 30 -8.55 0.86 -8.25
N ASP A 31 -9.87 1.09 -8.25
CA ASP A 31 -10.86 0.04 -8.03
C ASP A 31 -10.78 -1.04 -9.13
N GLU A 32 -10.48 -0.65 -10.37
CA GLU A 32 -10.31 -1.58 -11.48
C GLU A 32 -9.02 -2.39 -11.36
N GLU A 33 -7.94 -1.79 -10.84
CA GLU A 33 -6.67 -2.48 -10.59
C GLU A 33 -6.78 -3.47 -9.44
N THR A 34 -7.50 -3.11 -8.37
CA THR A 34 -7.85 -4.04 -7.28
C THR A 34 -8.65 -5.23 -7.83
N LYS A 35 -9.68 -5.00 -8.67
CA LYS A 35 -10.46 -6.06 -9.31
C LYS A 35 -9.61 -6.92 -10.26
N LEU A 36 -8.73 -6.29 -11.05
CA LEU A 36 -7.83 -7.01 -11.94
C LEU A 36 -6.90 -7.92 -11.15
N ALA A 37 -6.26 -7.43 -10.09
CA ALA A 37 -5.42 -8.25 -9.24
C ALA A 37 -6.21 -9.40 -8.60
N LEU A 38 -7.43 -9.12 -8.10
CA LEU A 38 -8.32 -10.14 -7.54
C LEU A 38 -8.71 -11.22 -8.57
N SER A 39 -8.81 -10.89 -9.85
CA SER A 39 -9.15 -11.84 -10.91
C SER A 39 -8.12 -12.98 -11.07
N PHE A 40 -6.87 -12.76 -10.66
CA PHE A 40 -5.82 -13.79 -10.64
C PHE A 40 -5.89 -14.69 -9.41
N ILE A 41 -6.63 -14.31 -8.37
CA ILE A 41 -6.80 -15.11 -7.16
C ILE A 41 -7.88 -16.18 -7.41
N LYS A 42 -7.52 -17.43 -7.21
CA LYS A 42 -8.43 -18.55 -7.45
C LYS A 42 -8.69 -19.33 -6.15
N GLY A 43 -9.87 -19.96 -6.06
CA GLY A 43 -10.22 -20.85 -4.96
C GLY A 43 -10.70 -20.16 -3.69
N LEU A 44 -10.96 -18.87 -3.71
CA LEU A 44 -11.62 -18.18 -2.59
C LEU A 44 -13.08 -18.63 -2.47
N SER A 45 -13.53 -18.76 -1.24
CA SER A 45 -14.91 -19.11 -0.87
C SER A 45 -15.39 -18.23 0.31
N LYS A 46 -16.65 -18.38 0.71
CA LYS A 46 -17.20 -17.70 1.89
C LYS A 46 -16.45 -18.02 3.20
N ASP A 47 -15.76 -19.16 3.27
CA ASP A 47 -15.01 -19.61 4.43
C ASP A 47 -13.54 -19.18 4.37
N SER A 48 -13.12 -18.56 3.28
CA SER A 48 -11.77 -18.02 3.12
C SER A 48 -11.58 -16.76 3.95
N LYS A 49 -10.35 -16.58 4.47
CA LYS A 49 -9.95 -15.41 5.23
C LYS A 49 -8.95 -14.59 4.43
N ILE A 50 -9.30 -13.34 4.19
CA ILE A 50 -8.46 -12.32 3.54
C ILE A 50 -8.01 -11.33 4.60
N VAL A 51 -6.74 -10.93 4.61
CA VAL A 51 -6.29 -9.74 5.34
C VAL A 51 -5.85 -8.68 4.35
N ASP A 52 -6.31 -7.44 4.55
CA ASP A 52 -5.85 -6.23 3.86
C ASP A 52 -4.95 -5.45 4.83
N ILE A 53 -3.63 -5.45 4.56
CA ILE A 53 -2.57 -4.95 5.45
C ILE A 53 -2.18 -3.53 5.03
N GLY A 54 -2.18 -2.60 5.99
CA GLY A 54 -2.05 -1.18 5.70
C GLY A 54 -3.26 -0.71 4.88
N CYS A 55 -4.45 -1.09 5.34
CA CYS A 55 -5.70 -0.89 4.60
C CYS A 55 -6.09 0.60 4.46
N GLY A 56 -5.42 1.50 5.19
CA GLY A 56 -5.79 2.90 5.27
C GLY A 56 -7.26 3.06 5.65
N THR A 57 -7.97 3.97 5.00
CA THR A 57 -9.41 4.16 5.23
C THR A 57 -10.29 3.12 4.55
N GLY A 58 -9.71 2.03 3.99
CA GLY A 58 -10.44 0.86 3.50
C GLY A 58 -11.05 0.99 2.11
N THR A 59 -10.46 1.77 1.21
CA THR A 59 -11.01 1.89 -0.16
C THR A 59 -10.85 0.60 -0.94
N GLN A 60 -9.67 -0.04 -0.96
CA GLN A 60 -9.48 -1.35 -1.56
C GLN A 60 -10.19 -2.46 -0.77
N THR A 61 -10.28 -2.36 0.57
CA THR A 61 -11.07 -3.28 1.40
C THR A 61 -12.52 -3.35 0.92
N LEU A 62 -13.13 -2.19 0.62
CA LEU A 62 -14.49 -2.12 0.09
C LEU A 62 -14.61 -2.85 -1.25
N VAL A 63 -13.64 -2.63 -2.16
CA VAL A 63 -13.62 -3.32 -3.47
C VAL A 63 -13.52 -4.84 -3.28
N LEU A 64 -12.62 -5.30 -2.39
CA LEU A 64 -12.50 -6.71 -2.06
C LEU A 64 -13.82 -7.27 -1.51
N ALA A 65 -14.46 -6.56 -0.58
CA ALA A 65 -15.71 -6.97 0.02
C ALA A 65 -16.85 -7.08 -0.99
N GLN A 66 -16.91 -6.20 -1.98
CA GLN A 66 -17.93 -6.21 -3.02
C GLN A 66 -17.71 -7.28 -4.09
N ASN A 67 -16.49 -7.81 -4.22
CA ASN A 67 -16.12 -8.74 -5.30
C ASN A 67 -15.68 -10.14 -4.81
N THR A 68 -15.81 -10.44 -3.51
CA THR A 68 -15.63 -11.78 -2.94
C THR A 68 -16.75 -12.12 -1.98
N GLU A 69 -16.93 -13.39 -1.68
CA GLU A 69 -17.79 -13.85 -0.56
C GLU A 69 -17.00 -14.08 0.73
N SER A 70 -15.69 -13.93 0.67
CA SER A 70 -14.76 -14.22 1.75
C SER A 70 -14.88 -13.22 2.91
N LYS A 71 -14.47 -13.65 4.10
CA LYS A 71 -14.27 -12.75 5.25
C LYS A 71 -13.00 -11.94 5.07
N ILE A 72 -13.05 -10.66 5.39
CA ILE A 72 -11.93 -9.72 5.23
C ILE A 72 -11.60 -9.10 6.58
N ILE A 73 -10.33 -9.08 6.91
CA ILE A 73 -9.78 -8.37 8.06
C ILE A 73 -9.02 -7.15 7.51
N ALA A 74 -9.55 -5.97 7.74
CA ALA A 74 -8.89 -4.71 7.40
C ALA A 74 -7.97 -4.31 8.54
N SER A 75 -6.65 -4.30 8.29
CA SER A 75 -5.62 -4.08 9.30
C SER A 75 -4.81 -2.83 8.99
N ASP A 76 -4.71 -1.93 9.96
CA ASP A 76 -3.86 -0.74 9.92
C ASP A 76 -3.33 -0.45 11.32
N ILE A 77 -2.22 0.29 11.42
CA ILE A 77 -1.66 0.72 12.69
C ILE A 77 -2.39 1.94 13.26
N SER A 78 -2.98 2.76 12.40
CA SER A 78 -3.66 4.01 12.77
C SER A 78 -5.11 3.78 13.17
N PRO A 79 -5.51 4.14 14.40
CA PRO A 79 -6.91 4.15 14.78
C PRO A 79 -7.78 5.04 13.88
N GLU A 80 -7.25 6.16 13.39
CA GLU A 80 -7.95 7.11 12.53
C GLU A 80 -8.29 6.46 11.17
N MET A 81 -7.37 5.67 10.61
CA MET A 81 -7.62 4.90 9.38
C MET A 81 -8.70 3.85 9.62
N ILE A 82 -8.63 3.14 10.73
CA ILE A 82 -9.62 2.10 11.09
C ILE A 82 -11.01 2.70 11.29
N GLU A 83 -11.15 3.91 11.83
CA GLU A 83 -12.46 4.58 11.89
C GLU A 83 -13.04 4.84 10.48
N GLY A 84 -12.20 5.19 9.50
CA GLY A 84 -12.61 5.29 8.10
C GLY A 84 -13.12 3.97 7.51
N VAL A 85 -12.52 2.83 7.89
CA VAL A 85 -13.00 1.49 7.52
C VAL A 85 -14.36 1.21 8.17
N LYS A 86 -14.52 1.47 9.46
CA LYS A 86 -15.78 1.26 10.19
C LYS A 86 -16.93 2.07 9.56
N ALA A 87 -16.68 3.33 9.23
CA ALA A 87 -17.68 4.15 8.53
C ALA A 87 -18.12 3.53 7.19
N LYS A 88 -17.20 2.89 6.45
CA LYS A 88 -17.55 2.17 5.22
C LYS A 88 -18.30 0.86 5.50
N ILE A 89 -17.95 0.13 6.57
CA ILE A 89 -18.70 -1.08 6.99
C ILE A 89 -20.16 -0.69 7.24
N ASP A 90 -20.41 0.34 8.02
CA ASP A 90 -21.76 0.81 8.32
C ASP A 90 -22.48 1.31 7.05
N GLN A 91 -21.82 2.14 6.24
CA GLN A 91 -22.40 2.72 5.03
C GLN A 91 -22.81 1.67 3.99
N TYR A 92 -22.03 0.60 3.85
CA TYR A 92 -22.22 -0.42 2.82
C TYR A 92 -22.79 -1.75 3.36
N HIS A 93 -23.19 -1.79 4.64
CA HIS A 93 -23.77 -2.96 5.31
C HIS A 93 -22.89 -4.21 5.20
N LEU A 94 -21.62 -4.06 5.60
CA LEU A 94 -20.61 -5.11 5.50
C LEU A 94 -20.32 -5.80 6.84
N GLU A 95 -21.20 -5.63 7.83
CA GLU A 95 -21.14 -6.27 9.15
C GLU A 95 -21.13 -7.80 8.99
N GLY A 96 -20.22 -8.45 9.71
CA GLY A 96 -20.02 -9.90 9.62
C GLY A 96 -19.22 -10.37 8.40
N LYS A 97 -18.91 -9.49 7.44
CA LYS A 97 -18.05 -9.76 6.30
C LYS A 97 -16.68 -9.09 6.42
N VAL A 98 -16.65 -7.83 6.89
CA VAL A 98 -15.43 -7.07 7.13
C VAL A 98 -15.27 -6.83 8.63
N GLU A 99 -14.13 -7.23 9.16
CA GLU A 99 -13.69 -6.96 10.52
C GLU A 99 -12.49 -6.02 10.49
N THR A 100 -12.31 -5.22 11.55
CA THR A 100 -11.19 -4.29 11.65
C THR A 100 -10.17 -4.76 12.68
N GLN A 101 -8.89 -4.53 12.42
CA GLN A 101 -7.79 -4.89 13.29
C GLN A 101 -6.79 -3.73 13.38
N ILE A 102 -6.52 -3.23 14.59
CA ILE A 102 -5.38 -2.32 14.80
C ILE A 102 -4.15 -3.19 15.05
N ALA A 103 -3.19 -3.18 14.13
CA ALA A 103 -1.95 -3.94 14.24
C ALA A 103 -0.83 -3.34 13.38
N SER A 104 0.41 -3.47 13.87
CA SER A 104 1.58 -3.21 13.04
C SER A 104 1.80 -4.34 12.04
N MET A 105 2.16 -4.01 10.82
CA MET A 105 2.48 -4.98 9.77
C MET A 105 3.73 -5.82 10.07
N ASP A 106 4.61 -5.36 10.98
CA ASP A 106 5.73 -6.11 11.52
C ASP A 106 5.31 -7.19 12.55
N ASN A 107 4.13 -7.04 13.16
CA ASN A 107 3.67 -7.93 14.22
C ASN A 107 2.17 -8.20 14.07
N LEU A 108 1.82 -8.91 13.02
CA LEU A 108 0.44 -9.27 12.73
C LEU A 108 -0.07 -10.33 13.70
N PRO A 109 -1.29 -10.19 14.27
CA PRO A 109 -1.82 -11.08 15.32
C PRO A 109 -2.49 -12.34 14.75
N PHE A 110 -1.90 -12.95 13.71
CA PHE A 110 -2.41 -14.15 13.08
C PHE A 110 -1.61 -15.39 13.50
N LYS A 111 -2.27 -16.54 13.45
CA LYS A 111 -1.60 -17.83 13.60
C LYS A 111 -0.94 -18.25 12.29
N GLU A 112 0.04 -19.14 12.38
CA GLU A 112 0.60 -19.76 11.19
C GLU A 112 -0.49 -20.49 10.39
N LYS A 113 -0.44 -20.38 9.06
CA LYS A 113 -1.38 -21.02 8.13
C LYS A 113 -2.86 -20.69 8.38
N GLU A 114 -3.15 -19.47 8.82
CA GLU A 114 -4.52 -19.03 9.09
C GLU A 114 -5.20 -18.42 7.84
N LEU A 115 -4.44 -17.74 7.00
CA LEU A 115 -4.97 -16.87 5.95
C LEU A 115 -4.93 -17.54 4.59
N ASP A 116 -5.96 -17.33 3.78
CA ASP A 116 -6.06 -17.77 2.40
C ASP A 116 -5.43 -16.75 1.44
N LEU A 117 -5.58 -15.46 1.74
CA LEU A 117 -5.05 -14.35 0.96
C LEU A 117 -4.54 -13.23 1.87
N MET A 118 -3.33 -12.76 1.58
CA MET A 118 -2.78 -11.52 2.11
C MET A 118 -2.75 -10.46 1.03
N TRP A 119 -3.27 -9.29 1.34
CA TRP A 119 -3.40 -8.15 0.43
C TRP A 119 -2.71 -6.93 1.02
N ALA A 120 -1.99 -6.16 0.18
CA ALA A 120 -1.40 -4.89 0.59
C ALA A 120 -1.22 -3.97 -0.63
N GLU A 121 -2.01 -2.90 -0.71
CA GLU A 121 -1.87 -1.90 -1.77
C GLU A 121 -1.09 -0.68 -1.25
N SER A 122 0.02 -0.35 -1.91
CA SER A 122 0.84 0.83 -1.60
C SER A 122 1.25 0.95 -0.13
N SER A 123 1.53 -0.19 0.52
CA SER A 123 1.85 -0.22 1.96
C SER A 123 3.03 -1.12 2.34
N ILE A 124 3.32 -2.19 1.58
CA ILE A 124 4.38 -3.15 1.93
C ILE A 124 5.77 -2.50 2.00
N PHE A 125 6.02 -1.43 1.24
CA PHE A 125 7.28 -0.69 1.25
C PHE A 125 7.66 -0.15 2.64
N ILE A 126 6.67 0.10 3.52
CA ILE A 126 6.88 0.63 4.89
C ILE A 126 7.80 -0.30 5.71
N ILE A 127 7.70 -1.62 5.50
CA ILE A 127 8.58 -2.60 6.16
C ILE A 127 9.62 -3.20 5.22
N GLY A 128 9.59 -2.83 3.94
CA GLY A 128 10.41 -3.36 2.87
C GLY A 128 9.78 -4.57 2.18
N PHE A 129 9.80 -4.56 0.85
CA PHE A 129 9.15 -5.57 0.01
C PHE A 129 9.64 -7.00 0.31
N LYS A 130 10.97 -7.20 0.38
CA LYS A 130 11.56 -8.49 0.71
C LYS A 130 11.18 -8.98 2.11
N LYS A 131 11.24 -8.08 3.09
CA LYS A 131 10.90 -8.41 4.48
C LYS A 131 9.44 -8.80 4.60
N GLY A 132 8.51 -7.98 4.06
CA GLY A 132 7.08 -8.26 4.07
C GLY A 132 6.76 -9.62 3.46
N LEU A 133 7.24 -9.91 2.25
CA LEU A 133 7.03 -11.21 1.59
C LEU A 133 7.56 -12.38 2.43
N THR A 134 8.73 -12.23 3.05
CA THR A 134 9.36 -13.31 3.82
C THR A 134 8.63 -13.58 5.14
N GLU A 135 8.36 -12.53 5.90
CA GLU A 135 7.78 -12.65 7.25
C GLU A 135 6.30 -13.00 7.22
N TRP A 136 5.53 -12.44 6.27
CA TRP A 136 4.10 -12.70 6.17
C TRP A 136 3.78 -14.10 5.65
N ARG A 137 4.71 -14.73 4.92
CA ARG A 137 4.52 -16.08 4.34
C ARG A 137 4.06 -17.13 5.36
N LYS A 138 4.50 -17.03 6.62
CA LYS A 138 4.12 -17.98 7.69
C LYS A 138 2.61 -18.00 7.97
N TYR A 139 1.94 -16.87 7.81
CA TYR A 139 0.51 -16.74 8.07
C TYR A 139 -0.38 -17.33 6.97
N LEU A 140 0.16 -17.43 5.75
CA LEU A 140 -0.57 -18.04 4.63
C LEU A 140 -0.68 -19.55 4.81
N LYS A 141 -1.88 -20.09 4.56
CA LYS A 141 -2.09 -21.53 4.36
C LYS A 141 -1.21 -22.09 3.25
N ASP A 142 -1.07 -23.40 3.20
CA ASP A 142 -0.46 -24.07 2.04
C ASP A 142 -1.30 -23.76 0.80
N ASN A 143 -0.66 -23.34 -0.29
CA ASN A 143 -1.30 -22.77 -1.48
C ASN A 143 -2.03 -21.43 -1.30
N GLY A 144 -1.96 -20.78 -0.15
CA GLY A 144 -2.44 -19.42 0.05
C GLY A 144 -1.75 -18.43 -0.88
N MET A 145 -2.36 -17.30 -1.12
CA MET A 145 -1.89 -16.32 -2.09
C MET A 145 -1.55 -14.98 -1.44
N ILE A 146 -0.69 -14.22 -2.08
CA ILE A 146 -0.37 -12.85 -1.73
C ILE A 146 -0.57 -11.95 -2.96
N ALA A 147 -1.12 -10.78 -2.76
CA ALA A 147 -1.25 -9.74 -3.76
C ALA A 147 -0.83 -8.40 -3.15
N VAL A 148 0.24 -7.82 -3.67
CA VAL A 148 0.82 -6.58 -3.14
C VAL A 148 1.18 -5.64 -4.28
N SER A 149 1.08 -4.34 -4.05
CA SER A 149 1.62 -3.36 -4.99
C SER A 149 2.85 -2.67 -4.40
N GLU A 150 3.88 -2.52 -5.24
CA GLU A 150 5.21 -2.06 -4.85
C GLU A 150 5.78 -1.10 -5.89
N ALA A 151 6.47 -0.04 -5.43
CA ALA A 151 7.19 0.87 -6.29
C ALA A 151 8.33 0.13 -7.00
N SER A 152 8.41 0.28 -8.31
CA SER A 152 9.35 -0.49 -9.12
C SER A 152 9.89 0.32 -10.28
N TRP A 153 11.14 0.09 -10.61
CA TRP A 153 11.76 0.59 -11.83
C TRP A 153 11.27 -0.20 -13.04
N PHE A 154 10.93 0.54 -14.11
CA PHE A 154 10.54 -0.05 -15.39
C PHE A 154 11.74 -0.31 -16.30
N THR A 155 12.85 0.39 -16.05
CA THR A 155 14.06 0.36 -16.86
C THR A 155 15.30 0.11 -16.01
N ASN A 156 16.35 -0.44 -16.63
CA ASN A 156 17.66 -0.58 -15.98
C ASN A 156 18.46 0.74 -16.03
N GLU A 157 18.23 1.55 -17.06
CA GLU A 157 18.85 2.85 -17.25
C GLU A 157 17.80 3.94 -17.04
N ARG A 158 18.14 4.97 -16.28
CA ARG A 158 17.26 6.08 -15.91
C ARG A 158 18.10 7.33 -15.60
N PRO A 159 17.50 8.53 -15.68
CA PRO A 159 18.19 9.76 -15.28
C PRO A 159 18.63 9.72 -13.81
N SER A 160 19.83 10.24 -13.53
CA SER A 160 20.40 10.25 -12.17
C SER A 160 19.52 11.01 -11.19
N GLU A 161 18.86 12.09 -11.61
CA GLU A 161 17.97 12.88 -10.74
C GLU A 161 16.87 12.03 -10.09
N ILE A 162 16.20 11.16 -10.84
CA ILE A 162 15.15 10.30 -10.29
C ILE A 162 15.73 9.09 -9.54
N GLU A 163 16.91 8.62 -9.94
CA GLU A 163 17.62 7.57 -9.20
C GLU A 163 18.05 8.06 -7.83
N ASP A 164 18.69 9.23 -7.76
CA ASP A 164 19.13 9.86 -6.50
C ASP A 164 17.93 10.15 -5.59
N TYR A 165 16.82 10.65 -6.15
CA TYR A 165 15.58 10.88 -5.41
C TYR A 165 15.08 9.62 -4.71
N TRP A 166 14.93 8.50 -5.44
CA TRP A 166 14.43 7.26 -4.84
C TRP A 166 15.47 6.58 -3.95
N MET A 167 16.77 6.69 -4.25
CA MET A 167 17.82 6.21 -3.35
C MET A 167 17.80 6.92 -1.99
N ALA A 168 17.41 8.19 -1.95
CA ALA A 168 17.24 8.95 -0.70
C ALA A 168 15.93 8.60 0.03
N ASN A 169 14.82 8.33 -0.70
CA ASN A 169 13.50 8.15 -0.10
C ASN A 169 13.09 6.68 0.09
N TYR A 170 13.48 5.79 -0.83
CA TYR A 170 13.22 4.36 -0.76
C TYR A 170 14.34 3.56 -1.45
N PRO A 171 15.47 3.34 -0.80
CA PRO A 171 16.66 2.69 -1.40
C PRO A 171 16.46 1.20 -1.74
N GLU A 172 15.39 0.57 -1.24
CA GLU A 172 15.04 -0.82 -1.58
C GLU A 172 14.28 -0.95 -2.92
N MET A 173 13.94 0.17 -3.58
CA MET A 173 13.25 0.17 -4.85
C MET A 173 14.07 -0.53 -5.93
N ASP A 174 13.50 -1.56 -6.56
CA ASP A 174 14.19 -2.39 -7.55
C ASP A 174 13.36 -2.57 -8.82
N THR A 175 13.93 -3.23 -9.81
CA THR A 175 13.28 -3.49 -11.10
C THR A 175 12.22 -4.60 -10.97
N ILE A 176 11.26 -4.61 -11.91
CA ILE A 176 10.22 -5.66 -11.97
C ILE A 176 10.84 -7.08 -11.97
N PRO A 177 11.85 -7.40 -12.80
CA PRO A 177 12.48 -8.72 -12.75
C PRO A 177 13.13 -9.06 -11.40
N ALA A 178 13.76 -8.07 -10.74
CA ALA A 178 14.36 -8.26 -9.43
C ALA A 178 13.29 -8.54 -8.35
N ASN A 179 12.20 -7.78 -8.35
CA ASN A 179 11.08 -7.99 -7.43
C ASN A 179 10.40 -9.36 -7.63
N ILE A 180 10.28 -9.84 -8.88
CA ILE A 180 9.81 -11.20 -9.18
C ILE A 180 10.77 -12.25 -8.58
N ARG A 181 12.08 -12.03 -8.67
CA ARG A 181 13.10 -12.91 -8.07
C ARG A 181 12.98 -12.89 -6.54
N ILE A 182 12.85 -11.72 -5.92
CA ILE A 182 12.64 -11.60 -4.48
C ILE A 182 11.41 -12.40 -4.04
N MET A 183 10.30 -12.33 -4.79
CA MET A 183 9.10 -13.12 -4.53
C MET A 183 9.38 -14.63 -4.63
N GLN A 184 10.14 -15.07 -5.63
CA GLN A 184 10.53 -16.49 -5.80
C GLN A 184 11.39 -16.97 -4.64
N ASP A 185 12.38 -16.18 -4.23
CA ASP A 185 13.32 -16.48 -3.15
C ASP A 185 12.61 -16.51 -1.79
N ALA A 186 11.58 -15.68 -1.61
CA ALA A 186 10.67 -15.72 -0.45
C ALA A 186 9.74 -16.94 -0.44
N GLY A 187 9.81 -17.83 -1.44
CA GLY A 187 9.06 -19.10 -1.49
C GLY A 187 7.67 -18.99 -2.10
N TYR A 188 7.45 -18.03 -2.99
CA TYR A 188 6.23 -17.95 -3.79
C TYR A 188 6.47 -18.40 -5.24
N THR A 189 5.41 -18.85 -5.89
CA THR A 189 5.33 -18.95 -7.34
C THR A 189 4.67 -17.67 -7.85
N PRO A 190 5.37 -16.81 -8.62
CA PRO A 190 4.75 -15.65 -9.24
C PRO A 190 3.64 -16.10 -10.20
N MET A 191 2.46 -15.51 -10.06
CA MET A 191 1.27 -15.86 -10.85
C MET A 191 0.95 -14.78 -11.90
N ALA A 192 1.07 -13.51 -11.51
CA ALA A 192 0.89 -12.37 -12.38
C ALA A 192 1.62 -11.15 -11.82
N HIS A 193 1.90 -10.19 -12.69
CA HIS A 193 2.25 -8.83 -12.32
C HIS A 193 1.72 -7.89 -13.41
N PHE A 194 1.44 -6.65 -13.04
CA PHE A 194 1.07 -5.61 -14.00
C PHE A 194 1.36 -4.22 -13.43
N ILE A 195 1.72 -3.29 -14.32
CA ILE A 195 1.98 -1.90 -13.97
C ILE A 195 0.65 -1.18 -13.74
N LEU A 196 0.56 -0.40 -12.67
CA LEU A 196 -0.59 0.45 -12.43
C LEU A 196 -0.58 1.62 -13.44
N PRO A 197 -1.72 1.89 -14.11
CA PRO A 197 -1.79 2.98 -15.08
C PRO A 197 -1.65 4.35 -14.41
N ASP A 198 -1.19 5.32 -15.19
CA ASP A 198 -0.96 6.71 -14.77
C ASP A 198 -2.10 7.34 -13.96
N ARG A 199 -3.37 7.00 -14.28
CA ARG A 199 -4.52 7.52 -13.53
C ARG A 199 -4.54 7.12 -12.04
N CYS A 200 -3.89 6.01 -11.68
CA CYS A 200 -3.79 5.58 -10.28
C CYS A 200 -2.97 6.57 -9.45
N TRP A 201 -1.98 7.17 -10.06
CA TRP A 201 -1.14 8.20 -9.48
C TRP A 201 -1.80 9.59 -9.58
N THR A 202 -2.16 9.98 -10.79
CA THR A 202 -2.62 11.35 -11.08
C THR A 202 -4.03 11.60 -10.57
N ALA A 203 -5.04 10.96 -11.17
CA ALA A 203 -6.44 11.22 -10.89
C ALA A 203 -6.92 10.66 -9.53
N ASN A 204 -6.39 9.48 -9.13
CA ASN A 204 -6.87 8.79 -7.94
C ASN A 204 -6.12 9.19 -6.66
N PHE A 205 -4.91 9.77 -6.78
CA PHE A 205 -4.06 10.07 -5.63
C PHE A 205 -3.57 11.53 -5.63
N TYR A 206 -2.75 11.95 -6.58
CA TYR A 206 -2.09 13.25 -6.54
C TYR A 206 -3.03 14.46 -6.63
N ILE A 207 -4.14 14.37 -7.36
CA ILE A 207 -5.15 15.45 -7.36
C ILE A 207 -5.70 15.67 -5.95
N HIS A 208 -5.91 14.60 -5.19
CA HIS A 208 -6.40 14.70 -3.81
C HIS A 208 -5.30 15.16 -2.86
N MET A 209 -4.07 14.69 -3.06
CA MET A 209 -2.90 15.13 -2.29
C MET A 209 -2.65 16.63 -2.47
N ALA A 210 -2.67 17.15 -3.71
CA ALA A 210 -2.47 18.56 -3.97
C ALA A 210 -3.49 19.45 -3.20
N LYS A 211 -4.76 19.04 -3.16
CA LYS A 211 -5.77 19.74 -2.36
C LYS A 211 -5.45 19.73 -0.85
N ARG A 212 -5.01 18.58 -0.33
CA ARG A 212 -4.60 18.47 1.09
C ARG A 212 -3.38 19.33 1.39
N ILE A 213 -2.42 19.43 0.46
CA ILE A 213 -1.26 20.32 0.58
C ILE A 213 -1.73 21.78 0.74
N GLU A 214 -2.63 22.26 -0.12
CA GLU A 214 -3.18 23.61 -0.03
C GLU A 214 -3.91 23.87 1.29
N GLU A 215 -4.75 22.93 1.73
CA GLU A 215 -5.48 23.01 3.00
C GLU A 215 -4.52 23.10 4.20
N TYR A 216 -3.51 22.20 4.23
CA TYR A 216 -2.55 22.14 5.34
C TYR A 216 -1.59 23.33 5.35
N ALA A 217 -1.15 23.81 4.19
CA ALA A 217 -0.34 25.01 4.10
C ALA A 217 -1.07 26.24 4.68
N SER A 218 -2.38 26.31 4.49
CA SER A 218 -3.21 27.38 5.09
C SER A 218 -3.40 27.18 6.60
N LEU A 219 -3.73 25.97 7.03
CA LEU A 219 -4.08 25.63 8.42
C LEU A 219 -2.88 25.72 9.37
N TYR A 220 -1.70 25.31 8.90
CA TYR A 220 -0.47 25.22 9.70
C TYR A 220 0.61 26.22 9.28
N LYS A 221 0.18 27.37 8.73
CA LYS A 221 1.10 28.42 8.27
C LYS A 221 2.11 28.82 9.35
N GLY A 222 3.40 28.79 9.01
CA GLY A 222 4.51 29.10 9.90
C GLY A 222 4.98 27.91 10.76
N ASN A 223 4.38 26.74 10.62
CA ASN A 223 4.90 25.51 11.22
C ASN A 223 5.91 24.86 10.25
N LYS A 224 7.21 25.06 10.52
CA LYS A 224 8.30 24.60 9.66
C LYS A 224 8.28 23.10 9.37
N ALA A 225 7.94 22.27 10.36
CA ALA A 225 7.90 20.81 10.15
C ALA A 225 6.78 20.42 9.19
N VAL A 226 5.62 21.09 9.24
CA VAL A 226 4.55 20.89 8.27
C VAL A 226 4.96 21.41 6.89
N GLU A 227 5.56 22.59 6.82
CA GLU A 227 6.03 23.17 5.55
C GLU A 227 7.02 22.20 4.85
N GLU A 228 8.03 21.70 5.57
CA GLU A 228 8.98 20.69 5.05
C GLU A 228 8.31 19.38 4.61
N PHE A 229 7.29 18.92 5.35
CA PHE A 229 6.51 17.75 4.95
C PHE A 229 5.76 18.00 3.64
N LEU A 230 5.09 19.14 3.50
CA LEU A 230 4.32 19.49 2.31
C LEU A 230 5.21 19.72 1.08
N GLU A 231 6.41 20.28 1.28
CA GLU A 231 7.43 20.41 0.23
C GLU A 231 7.82 19.03 -0.34
N ARG A 232 8.05 18.03 0.50
CA ARG A 232 8.36 16.66 0.05
C ARG A 232 7.20 16.02 -0.71
N GLN A 233 5.94 16.23 -0.26
CA GLN A 233 4.78 15.73 -0.99
C GLN A 233 4.66 16.40 -2.37
N THR A 234 5.00 17.68 -2.47
CA THR A 234 5.02 18.42 -3.73
C THR A 234 6.12 17.92 -4.64
N GLU A 235 7.32 17.70 -4.11
CA GLU A 235 8.46 17.14 -4.85
C GLU A 235 8.13 15.75 -5.43
N GLU A 236 7.45 14.87 -4.67
CA GLU A 236 7.02 13.56 -5.18
C GLU A 236 6.11 13.69 -6.39
N ILE A 237 5.14 14.62 -6.36
CA ILE A 237 4.24 14.88 -7.49
C ILE A 237 5.02 15.35 -8.73
N GLU A 238 6.00 16.24 -8.53
CA GLU A 238 6.84 16.77 -9.60
C GLU A 238 7.74 15.67 -10.19
N MET A 239 8.40 14.87 -9.36
CA MET A 239 9.24 13.74 -9.77
C MET A 239 8.45 12.71 -10.57
N TYR A 240 7.23 12.37 -10.12
CA TYR A 240 6.37 11.49 -10.89
C TYR A 240 5.98 12.10 -12.24
N SER A 241 5.55 13.35 -12.25
CA SER A 241 5.16 14.03 -13.49
C SER A 241 6.27 14.04 -14.53
N LYS A 242 7.53 14.20 -14.09
CA LYS A 242 8.71 14.28 -14.95
C LYS A 242 9.24 12.91 -15.39
N TYR A 243 9.12 11.89 -14.53
CA TYR A 243 9.83 10.62 -14.68
C TYR A 243 8.94 9.38 -14.66
N LYS A 244 7.63 9.50 -14.80
CA LYS A 244 6.67 8.40 -14.78
C LYS A 244 6.92 7.28 -15.81
N GLU A 245 7.75 7.53 -16.81
CA GLU A 245 8.15 6.52 -17.79
C GLU A 245 9.21 5.53 -17.24
N PHE A 246 9.88 5.90 -16.15
CA PHE A 246 10.97 5.11 -15.57
C PHE A 246 10.55 4.30 -14.36
N PHE A 247 9.48 4.68 -13.66
CA PHE A 247 9.03 4.02 -12.45
C PHE A 247 7.52 4.14 -12.21
N GLY A 248 7.03 3.33 -11.32
CA GLY A 248 5.65 3.38 -10.83
C GLY A 248 5.32 2.19 -9.97
N TYR A 249 4.06 2.08 -9.52
CA TYR A 249 3.62 0.90 -8.81
C TYR A 249 3.32 -0.26 -9.75
N VAL A 250 3.71 -1.43 -9.29
CA VAL A 250 3.44 -2.72 -9.96
C VAL A 250 2.72 -3.62 -8.97
N PHE A 251 1.60 -4.20 -9.38
CA PHE A 251 1.00 -5.29 -8.62
C PHE A 251 1.78 -6.58 -8.84
N TYR A 252 2.06 -7.28 -7.76
CA TYR A 252 2.70 -8.59 -7.75
C TYR A 252 1.77 -9.60 -7.07
N ILE A 253 1.42 -10.66 -7.77
CA ILE A 253 0.55 -11.73 -7.30
C ILE A 253 1.35 -13.02 -7.24
N GLY A 254 1.39 -13.66 -6.08
CA GLY A 254 2.13 -14.89 -5.85
C GLY A 254 1.34 -15.93 -5.08
N LYS A 255 1.66 -17.20 -5.33
CA LYS A 255 1.12 -18.35 -4.62
C LYS A 255 2.21 -18.97 -3.76
N LYS A 256 1.94 -19.20 -2.47
CA LYS A 256 2.84 -19.88 -1.56
C LYS A 256 3.12 -21.31 -2.08
N LYS A 257 4.41 -21.65 -2.15
CA LYS A 257 4.88 -23.02 -2.43
C LYS A 257 4.74 -23.90 -1.21
#